data_43ee287ecca9987b914680a78f768288
#
_entry.id   43ee287ecca9987b914680a78f768288
#
_cell.length_a   1.000
_cell.length_b   1.000
_cell.length_c   1.000
_cell.angle_alpha   90.00
_cell.angle_beta   90.00
_cell.angle_gamma   90.00
#
_symmetry.space_group_name_H-M   'P 1'
#
loop_
_entity.id
_entity.type
_entity.pdbx_description
1 polymer ?
#
loop_
_entity_poly.entity_id
_entity_poly.type
_entity_poly.pdbx_seq_one_letter_code
_entity_poly.pdbx_strand_id
1 'polypeptide(L)' 'MEASDGESTALPAFAAVGILTLFVLLSISGYLILSAR' A
#
# COMPACT_ATOMS: atom_id res chain seq x y z
N MET A 1 12.26 -0.26 23.78
CA MET A 1 12.18 -0.62 22.39
C MET A 1 10.96 -1.45 22.04
N GLU A 2 10.71 -2.44 22.80
CA GLU A 2 9.58 -3.33 22.52
C GLU A 2 8.27 -2.60 22.59
N ALA A 3 8.10 -1.78 23.61
CA ALA A 3 6.87 -1.02 23.74
C ALA A 3 6.71 -0.07 22.56
N SER A 4 7.80 0.57 22.19
CA SER A 4 7.77 1.46 21.04
C SER A 4 7.54 0.66 19.77
N ASP A 5 8.03 -0.56 19.75
CA ASP A 5 7.87 -1.40 18.58
C ASP A 5 6.41 -1.59 18.25
N GLY A 6 5.58 -1.82 19.28
CA GLY A 6 4.18 -2.03 19.03
C GLY A 6 3.55 -0.89 18.27
N GLU A 7 3.77 0.32 18.77
CA GLU A 7 3.19 1.49 18.12
C GLU A 7 3.90 1.81 16.83
N SER A 8 5.22 1.75 16.87
CA SER A 8 5.99 2.05 15.68
C SER A 8 5.66 1.10 14.56
N THR A 9 5.42 -0.16 14.89
CA THR A 9 5.09 -1.15 13.89
C THR A 9 3.71 -0.90 13.29
N ALA A 10 2.80 -0.43 14.11
CA ALA A 10 1.44 -0.20 13.63
C ALA A 10 1.41 0.89 12.57
N LEU A 11 2.07 2.00 12.83
CA LEU A 11 2.08 3.12 11.88
C LEU A 11 2.72 2.73 10.55
N PRO A 12 3.94 2.18 10.54
CA PRO A 12 4.55 1.79 9.28
C PRO A 12 3.81 0.65 8.60
N ALA A 13 3.14 -0.21 9.37
CA ALA A 13 2.38 -1.28 8.78
C ALA A 13 1.20 -0.74 8.00
N PHE A 14 0.50 0.22 8.59
CA PHE A 14 -0.61 0.84 7.90
C PHE A 14 -0.15 1.57 6.65
N ALA A 15 0.97 2.27 6.77
CA ALA A 15 1.52 3.00 5.63
C ALA A 15 1.90 2.02 4.52
N ALA A 16 2.52 0.92 4.89
CA ALA A 16 2.94 -0.07 3.91
C ALA A 16 1.74 -0.67 3.20
N VAL A 17 0.70 -0.99 3.95
CA VAL A 17 -0.52 -1.55 3.35
C VAL A 17 -1.17 -0.54 2.42
N GLY A 18 -1.22 0.71 2.84
CA GLY A 18 -1.80 1.76 2.02
C GLY A 18 -1.03 1.95 0.72
N ILE A 19 0.28 2.00 0.82
CA ILE A 19 1.11 2.17 -0.36
C ILE A 19 0.96 0.96 -1.29
N LEU A 20 0.95 -0.22 -0.74
CA LEU A 20 0.79 -1.43 -1.53
C LEU A 20 -0.56 -1.44 -2.23
N THR A 21 -1.60 -1.06 -1.52
CA THR A 21 -2.94 -1.00 -2.10
C THR A 21 -3.00 0.00 -3.24
N LEU A 22 -2.43 1.18 -3.03
CA LEU A 22 -2.39 2.19 -4.07
C LEU A 22 -1.62 1.68 -5.29
N PHE A 23 -0.52 1.01 -5.05
CA PHE A 23 0.30 0.50 -6.13
C PHE A 23 -0.49 -0.52 -6.96
N VAL A 24 -1.20 -1.41 -6.29
CA VAL A 24 -2.01 -2.41 -6.98
C VAL A 24 -3.12 -1.75 -7.77
N LEU A 25 -3.80 -0.78 -7.16
CA LEU A 25 -4.87 -0.08 -7.84
C LEU A 25 -4.37 0.65 -9.08
N LEU A 26 -3.22 1.29 -8.96
CA LEU A 26 -2.63 1.98 -10.09
C LEU A 26 -2.27 1.01 -11.20
N SER A 27 -1.74 -0.14 -10.84
CA SER A 27 -1.37 -1.14 -11.83
C SER A 27 -2.59 -1.65 -12.57
N ILE A 28 -3.64 -1.97 -11.84
CA ILE A 28 -4.86 -2.46 -12.45
C ILE A 28 -5.48 -1.38 -13.32
N SER A 29 -5.50 -0.16 -12.82
CA SER A 29 -6.08 0.94 -13.57
C SER A 29 -5.33 1.16 -14.88
N GLY A 30 -4.02 1.16 -14.83
CA GLY A 30 -3.22 1.31 -16.02
C GLY A 30 -3.45 0.19 -17.01
N TYR A 31 -3.55 -1.02 -16.50
CA TYR A 31 -3.80 -2.16 -17.36
C TYR A 31 -5.15 -2.06 -18.05
N LEU A 32 -6.16 -1.67 -17.30
CA LEU A 32 -7.50 -1.53 -17.86
C LEU A 32 -7.54 -0.43 -18.93
N ILE A 33 -6.86 0.67 -18.66
CA ILE A 33 -6.83 1.77 -19.62
C ILE A 33 -6.18 1.31 -20.91
N LEU A 34 -5.05 0.65 -20.81
CA LEU A 34 -4.37 0.14 -21.99
C LEU A 34 -5.21 -0.89 -22.72
N SER A 35 -5.89 -1.74 -21.97
CA SER A 35 -6.71 -2.78 -22.54
C SER A 35 -7.95 -2.18 -23.23
N ALA A 36 -8.44 -1.09 -22.68
CA ALA A 36 -9.63 -0.46 -23.24
C ALA A 36 -9.31 0.36 -24.50
N ARG A 37 -8.07 0.82 -24.59
CA ARG A 37 -7.69 1.59 -25.77
C ARG A 37 -7.50 0.65 -26.94
#